data_5a708ea9d8f0c069f2634b1466b55a4f
#
_entry.id   5a708ea9d8f0c069f2634b1466b55a4f
#
_cell.length_a   1.000
_cell.length_b   1.000
_cell.length_c   1.000
_cell.angle_alpha   90.00
_cell.angle_beta   90.00
_cell.angle_gamma   90.00
#
_symmetry.space_group_name_H-M   'P 1'
#
loop_
_entity.id
_entity.type
_entity.pdbx_description
1 polymer ?
#
loop_
_entity_poly.entity_id
_entity_poly.type
_entity_poly.pdbx_seq_one_letter_code
_entity_poly.pdbx_strand_id
1 'polypeptide(L)'
;KSLVIVISQSGETLDTMAALREAKKRGGYILSIVNVVGSSIARESDDVLYTWAGPEIAVATTKAYSTQLAVLDMIGLAFGEALGTVKKEEYNEAVAELQKLPEKMEQFLASESCEAIPKYASQYFNHNSVFFIGRNLDYALGLEGSLKLKEISYIHSEAYASGELKHGTISLIEDGTLVIALGTYAPLFDKAMSNVVEVKARGADVLALATESHRGEMAKTVENVITIPDTAQMLLPSLGVVPLQLLAYYIALQRGCDIDKPRNLAKSVTVE
;
A
#
# COMPACT_ATOMS: atom_id res chain seq x y z
N LYS A 1 -28.07 14.54 -0.79
CA LYS A 1 -27.53 13.57 -1.75
C LYS A 1 -26.18 13.07 -1.23
N SER A 2 -25.93 11.77 -1.33
CA SER A 2 -24.63 11.20 -0.98
C SER A 2 -23.72 11.22 -2.20
N LEU A 3 -22.44 11.57 -2.04
CA LEU A 3 -21.40 11.31 -3.01
C LEU A 3 -20.91 9.87 -2.80
N VAL A 4 -20.81 9.11 -3.89
CA VAL A 4 -20.26 7.76 -3.90
C VAL A 4 -19.04 7.76 -4.81
N ILE A 5 -17.86 7.49 -4.25
CA ILE A 5 -16.62 7.38 -5.00
C ILE A 5 -16.42 5.91 -5.34
N VAL A 6 -16.29 5.61 -6.62
CA VAL A 6 -16.10 4.27 -7.18
C VAL A 6 -14.69 4.18 -7.76
N ILE A 7 -13.92 3.19 -7.33
CA ILE A 7 -12.53 3.02 -7.75
C ILE A 7 -12.36 1.69 -8.47
N SER A 8 -11.85 1.71 -9.70
CA SER A 8 -11.55 0.51 -10.47
C SER A 8 -10.45 0.81 -11.49
N GLN A 9 -9.41 -0.01 -11.54
CA GLN A 9 -8.35 0.15 -12.53
C GLN A 9 -8.88 -0.07 -13.96
N SER A 10 -9.57 -1.19 -14.21
CA SER A 10 -10.12 -1.54 -15.52
C SER A 10 -11.42 -0.81 -15.86
N GLY A 11 -12.19 -0.42 -14.84
CA GLY A 11 -13.54 0.09 -15.02
C GLY A 11 -14.56 -0.94 -15.51
N GLU A 12 -14.22 -2.25 -15.44
CA GLU A 12 -15.07 -3.36 -15.90
C GLU A 12 -15.38 -4.38 -14.79
N THR A 13 -15.06 -4.07 -13.52
CA THR A 13 -15.30 -4.94 -12.37
C THR A 13 -16.81 -5.04 -12.09
N LEU A 14 -17.40 -6.24 -12.25
CA LEU A 14 -18.86 -6.43 -12.16
C LEU A 14 -19.44 -6.06 -10.80
N ASP A 15 -18.83 -6.47 -9.69
CA ASP A 15 -19.31 -6.13 -8.35
C ASP A 15 -19.31 -4.62 -8.11
N THR A 16 -18.28 -3.94 -8.62
CA THR A 16 -18.17 -2.48 -8.51
C THR A 16 -19.25 -1.79 -9.35
N MET A 17 -19.57 -2.31 -10.56
CA MET A 17 -20.69 -1.81 -11.36
C MET A 17 -22.05 -2.07 -10.69
N ALA A 18 -22.24 -3.23 -10.07
CA ALA A 18 -23.46 -3.52 -9.33
C ALA A 18 -23.65 -2.54 -8.17
N ALA A 19 -22.59 -2.27 -7.39
CA ALA A 19 -22.62 -1.27 -6.32
C ALA A 19 -22.90 0.15 -6.83
N LEU A 20 -22.28 0.55 -7.94
CA LEU A 20 -22.56 1.83 -8.63
C LEU A 20 -24.04 1.97 -8.99
N ARG A 21 -24.59 0.97 -9.65
CA ARG A 21 -26.00 0.97 -10.08
C ARG A 21 -26.96 1.03 -8.91
N GLU A 22 -26.68 0.29 -7.83
CA GLU A 22 -27.48 0.34 -6.60
C GLU A 22 -27.41 1.72 -5.94
N ALA A 23 -26.22 2.32 -5.89
CA ALA A 23 -26.04 3.68 -5.38
C ALA A 23 -26.85 4.72 -6.18
N LYS A 24 -26.84 4.61 -7.52
CA LYS A 24 -27.67 5.49 -8.39
C LYS A 24 -29.17 5.34 -8.12
N LYS A 25 -29.67 4.09 -7.99
CA LYS A 25 -31.09 3.85 -7.65
C LYS A 25 -31.49 4.55 -6.35
N ARG A 26 -30.57 4.68 -5.41
CA ARG A 26 -30.79 5.37 -4.12
C ARG A 26 -30.55 6.89 -4.18
N GLY A 27 -30.31 7.45 -5.37
CA GLY A 27 -30.10 8.88 -5.57
C GLY A 27 -28.69 9.37 -5.24
N GLY A 28 -27.72 8.47 -5.14
CA GLY A 28 -26.29 8.80 -4.99
C GLY A 28 -25.75 9.48 -6.26
N TYR A 29 -24.80 10.40 -6.07
CA TYR A 29 -24.00 10.98 -7.15
C TYR A 29 -22.69 10.21 -7.26
N ILE A 30 -22.36 9.75 -8.45
CA ILE A 30 -21.25 8.84 -8.67
C ILE A 30 -20.06 9.59 -9.27
N LEU A 31 -18.96 9.61 -8.51
CA LEU A 31 -17.65 9.99 -8.99
C LEU A 31 -16.80 8.73 -9.15
N SER A 32 -16.36 8.42 -10.35
CA SER A 32 -15.46 7.27 -10.56
C SER A 32 -14.02 7.68 -10.76
N ILE A 33 -13.11 6.84 -10.22
CA ILE A 33 -11.67 6.89 -10.44
C ILE A 33 -11.30 5.63 -11.22
N VAL A 34 -10.94 5.78 -12.49
CA VAL A 34 -10.64 4.68 -13.40
C VAL A 34 -9.40 4.98 -14.25
N ASN A 35 -8.74 3.94 -14.75
CA ASN A 35 -7.60 4.12 -15.66
C ASN A 35 -8.01 3.96 -17.14
N VAL A 36 -9.01 3.12 -17.44
CA VAL A 36 -9.39 2.85 -18.81
C VAL A 36 -10.47 3.82 -19.28
N VAL A 37 -10.10 4.65 -20.26
CA VAL A 37 -11.00 5.62 -20.87
C VAL A 37 -12.16 4.92 -21.55
N GLY A 38 -13.40 5.38 -21.32
CA GLY A 38 -14.60 4.84 -21.94
C GLY A 38 -15.02 3.47 -21.41
N SER A 39 -14.49 3.01 -20.28
CA SER A 39 -14.93 1.79 -19.61
C SER A 39 -16.38 1.86 -19.16
N SER A 40 -16.97 0.71 -18.83
CA SER A 40 -18.39 0.62 -18.44
C SER A 40 -18.69 1.45 -17.19
N ILE A 41 -17.83 1.40 -16.17
CA ILE A 41 -17.96 2.25 -14.97
C ILE A 41 -17.88 3.74 -15.35
N ALA A 42 -16.92 4.12 -16.23
CA ALA A 42 -16.78 5.51 -16.67
C ALA A 42 -18.05 6.02 -17.37
N ARG A 43 -18.65 5.21 -18.25
CA ARG A 43 -19.87 5.59 -18.96
C ARG A 43 -21.11 5.70 -18.08
N GLU A 44 -21.17 4.93 -16.99
CA GLU A 44 -22.29 4.93 -16.08
C GLU A 44 -22.16 5.92 -14.91
N SER A 45 -21.00 6.56 -14.74
CA SER A 45 -20.76 7.54 -13.67
C SER A 45 -21.30 8.92 -14.03
N ASP A 46 -21.52 9.75 -13.02
CA ASP A 46 -21.92 11.15 -13.22
C ASP A 46 -20.70 12.01 -13.56
N ASP A 47 -19.56 11.76 -12.87
CA ASP A 47 -18.25 12.31 -13.19
C ASP A 47 -17.15 11.25 -13.15
N VAL A 48 -16.06 11.49 -13.87
CA VAL A 48 -14.94 10.56 -14.02
C VAL A 48 -13.61 11.28 -13.85
N LEU A 49 -12.74 10.73 -13.02
CA LEU A 49 -11.33 11.07 -12.94
C LEU A 49 -10.49 9.91 -13.47
N TYR A 50 -9.69 10.17 -14.47
CA TYR A 50 -8.78 9.17 -15.04
C TYR A 50 -7.41 9.25 -14.35
N THR A 51 -6.86 8.09 -13.98
CA THR A 51 -5.55 8.01 -13.32
C THR A 51 -4.37 8.21 -14.26
N TRP A 52 -4.61 8.04 -15.58
CA TRP A 52 -3.59 8.19 -16.64
C TRP A 52 -2.33 7.35 -16.42
N ALA A 53 -2.45 6.21 -15.73
CA ALA A 53 -1.33 5.31 -15.47
C ALA A 53 -0.81 4.58 -16.71
N GLY A 54 -1.50 4.72 -17.85
CA GLY A 54 -1.22 3.96 -19.06
C GLY A 54 -1.57 2.47 -18.91
N PRO A 55 -1.25 1.63 -19.89
CA PRO A 55 -1.51 0.20 -19.82
C PRO A 55 -0.73 -0.46 -18.68
N GLU A 56 -1.41 -1.26 -17.87
CA GLU A 56 -0.80 -2.10 -16.83
C GLU A 56 -1.03 -3.56 -17.20
N ILE A 57 0.08 -4.26 -17.51
CA ILE A 57 0.04 -5.63 -18.06
C ILE A 57 0.00 -6.65 -16.94
N ALA A 58 0.78 -6.44 -15.87
CA ALA A 58 0.82 -7.32 -14.72
C ALA A 58 -0.56 -7.44 -14.06
N VAL A 59 -0.95 -8.65 -13.70
CA VAL A 59 -2.26 -8.90 -13.03
C VAL A 59 -2.27 -8.24 -11.67
N ALA A 60 -1.21 -8.44 -10.87
CA ALA A 60 -1.05 -7.75 -9.60
C ALA A 60 -0.83 -6.26 -9.83
N THR A 61 -1.75 -5.46 -9.35
CA THR A 61 -1.75 -4.00 -9.55
C THR A 61 -0.58 -3.34 -8.82
N THR A 62 0.21 -2.53 -9.52
CA THR A 62 1.35 -1.78 -8.97
C THR A 62 1.18 -0.28 -9.20
N LYS A 63 1.53 0.23 -10.36
CA LYS A 63 1.44 1.67 -10.66
C LYS A 63 0.02 2.23 -10.56
N ALA A 64 -1.01 1.43 -10.88
CA ALA A 64 -2.39 1.88 -10.77
C ALA A 64 -2.79 2.17 -9.31
N TYR A 65 -2.29 1.40 -8.34
CA TYR A 65 -2.47 1.69 -6.92
C TYR A 65 -1.91 3.07 -6.55
N SER A 66 -0.66 3.35 -6.90
CA SER A 66 -0.02 4.65 -6.60
C SER A 66 -0.72 5.83 -7.28
N THR A 67 -1.18 5.66 -8.52
CA THR A 67 -1.92 6.72 -9.23
C THR A 67 -3.33 6.92 -8.68
N GLN A 68 -4.00 5.86 -8.19
CA GLN A 68 -5.28 5.98 -7.48
C GLN A 68 -5.12 6.74 -6.17
N LEU A 69 -4.06 6.47 -5.40
CA LEU A 69 -3.76 7.24 -4.18
C LEU A 69 -3.52 8.72 -4.51
N ALA A 70 -2.73 9.02 -5.53
CA ALA A 70 -2.48 10.42 -5.93
C ALA A 70 -3.78 11.16 -6.31
N VAL A 71 -4.71 10.48 -7.01
CA VAL A 71 -6.03 11.07 -7.32
C VAL A 71 -6.86 11.28 -6.05
N LEU A 72 -6.84 10.34 -5.10
CA LEU A 72 -7.54 10.47 -3.82
C LEU A 72 -6.96 11.61 -2.97
N ASP A 73 -5.65 11.77 -2.93
CA ASP A 73 -4.97 12.88 -2.26
C ASP A 73 -5.39 14.23 -2.88
N MET A 74 -5.44 14.33 -4.21
CA MET A 74 -5.92 15.53 -4.90
C MET A 74 -7.41 15.82 -4.61
N ILE A 75 -8.27 14.81 -4.57
CA ILE A 75 -9.69 14.96 -4.18
C ILE A 75 -9.79 15.46 -2.74
N GLY A 76 -9.02 14.86 -1.82
CA GLY A 76 -9.00 15.27 -0.40
C GLY A 76 -8.60 16.74 -0.24
N LEU A 77 -7.55 17.16 -0.94
CA LEU A 77 -7.09 18.55 -0.95
C LEU A 77 -8.13 19.51 -1.56
N ALA A 78 -8.72 19.14 -2.70
CA ALA A 78 -9.74 19.96 -3.36
C ALA A 78 -11.00 20.13 -2.48
N PHE A 79 -11.44 19.07 -1.81
CA PHE A 79 -12.56 19.14 -0.88
C PHE A 79 -12.21 19.96 0.37
N GLY A 80 -11.00 19.76 0.91
CA GLY A 80 -10.51 20.54 2.03
C GLY A 80 -10.48 22.05 1.76
N GLU A 81 -10.00 22.44 0.57
CA GLU A 81 -10.01 23.83 0.11
C GLU A 81 -11.46 24.35 -0.08
N ALA A 82 -12.30 23.60 -0.80
CA ALA A 82 -13.68 24.01 -1.09
C ALA A 82 -14.55 24.16 0.17
N LEU A 83 -14.32 23.34 1.19
CA LEU A 83 -15.03 23.36 2.47
C LEU A 83 -14.37 24.28 3.50
N GLY A 84 -13.21 24.87 3.20
CA GLY A 84 -12.47 25.71 4.13
C GLY A 84 -11.94 24.98 5.36
N THR A 85 -11.76 23.66 5.28
CA THR A 85 -11.24 22.82 6.37
C THR A 85 -9.72 22.67 6.35
N VAL A 86 -9.06 23.06 5.27
CA VAL A 86 -7.60 23.10 5.10
C VAL A 86 -7.17 24.55 4.86
N LYS A 87 -6.16 25.00 5.60
CA LYS A 87 -5.61 26.35 5.41
C LYS A 87 -4.85 26.44 4.09
N LYS A 88 -4.77 27.64 3.52
CA LYS A 88 -4.11 27.85 2.24
C LYS A 88 -2.62 27.45 2.24
N GLU A 89 -1.96 27.70 3.34
CA GLU A 89 -0.55 27.33 3.55
C GLU A 89 -0.39 25.80 3.54
N GLU A 90 -1.20 25.10 4.33
CA GLU A 90 -1.22 23.64 4.41
C GLU A 90 -1.54 23.00 3.05
N TYR A 91 -2.50 23.57 2.31
CA TYR A 91 -2.83 23.14 0.96
C TYR A 91 -1.63 23.26 0.02
N ASN A 92 -0.98 24.45 0.01
CA ASN A 92 0.17 24.69 -0.87
C ASN A 92 1.36 23.78 -0.53
N GLU A 93 1.62 23.53 0.75
CA GLU A 93 2.65 22.60 1.21
C GLU A 93 2.34 21.16 0.76
N ALA A 94 1.11 20.70 0.92
CA ALA A 94 0.70 19.36 0.50
C ALA A 94 0.81 19.17 -1.01
N VAL A 95 0.41 20.17 -1.81
CA VAL A 95 0.57 20.15 -3.28
C VAL A 95 2.04 20.11 -3.67
N ALA A 96 2.88 20.93 -3.03
CA ALA A 96 4.32 20.93 -3.29
C ALA A 96 4.99 19.58 -2.94
N GLU A 97 4.57 18.95 -1.84
CA GLU A 97 5.05 17.63 -1.47
C GLU A 97 4.58 16.54 -2.44
N LEU A 98 3.31 16.59 -2.90
CA LEU A 98 2.80 15.67 -3.91
C LEU A 98 3.60 15.78 -5.23
N GLN A 99 3.98 16.98 -5.64
CA GLN A 99 4.80 17.21 -6.83
C GLN A 99 6.22 16.65 -6.71
N LYS A 100 6.76 16.54 -5.49
CA LYS A 100 8.08 15.95 -5.22
C LYS A 100 8.05 14.42 -5.09
N LEU A 101 6.88 13.82 -5.03
CA LEU A 101 6.76 12.37 -4.79
C LEU A 101 7.51 11.52 -5.83
N PRO A 102 7.47 11.82 -7.15
CA PRO A 102 8.26 11.09 -8.15
C PRO A 102 9.77 11.15 -7.88
N GLU A 103 10.30 12.32 -7.52
CA GLU A 103 11.71 12.50 -7.18
C GLU A 103 12.11 11.67 -5.94
N LYS A 104 11.26 11.63 -4.91
CA LYS A 104 11.48 10.79 -3.73
C LYS A 104 11.44 9.30 -4.05
N MET A 105 10.58 8.87 -4.97
CA MET A 105 10.57 7.49 -5.47
C MET A 105 11.87 7.17 -6.23
N GLU A 106 12.34 8.05 -7.09
CA GLU A 106 13.63 7.90 -7.80
C GLU A 106 14.80 7.85 -6.81
N GLN A 107 14.81 8.73 -5.80
CA GLN A 107 15.80 8.72 -4.73
C GLN A 107 15.82 7.38 -3.99
N PHE A 108 14.66 6.84 -3.63
CA PHE A 108 14.58 5.52 -3.02
C PHE A 108 15.11 4.43 -3.94
N LEU A 109 14.71 4.42 -5.22
CA LEU A 109 15.14 3.41 -6.20
C LEU A 109 16.66 3.41 -6.43
N ALA A 110 17.32 4.55 -6.26
CA ALA A 110 18.78 4.70 -6.36
C ALA A 110 19.51 4.50 -5.01
N SER A 111 18.82 4.13 -3.94
CA SER A 111 19.39 4.03 -2.59
C SER A 111 19.96 2.66 -2.26
N GLU A 112 20.92 2.62 -1.33
CA GLU A 112 21.43 1.36 -0.74
C GLU A 112 20.31 0.51 -0.12
N SER A 113 19.26 1.13 0.42
CA SER A 113 18.08 0.44 0.96
C SER A 113 17.34 -0.35 -0.13
N CYS A 114 17.20 0.21 -1.32
CA CYS A 114 16.61 -0.49 -2.47
C CYS A 114 17.53 -1.63 -2.94
N GLU A 115 18.82 -1.38 -3.04
CA GLU A 115 19.83 -2.39 -3.44
C GLU A 115 19.90 -3.59 -2.46
N ALA A 116 19.51 -3.39 -1.19
CA ALA A 116 19.47 -4.46 -0.20
C ALA A 116 18.23 -5.38 -0.33
N ILE A 117 17.16 -4.97 -1.00
CA ILE A 117 15.91 -5.74 -1.08
C ILE A 117 16.10 -7.15 -1.68
N PRO A 118 16.87 -7.36 -2.77
CA PRO A 118 17.14 -8.71 -3.28
C PRO A 118 17.79 -9.64 -2.25
N LYS A 119 18.66 -9.10 -1.38
CA LYS A 119 19.27 -9.88 -0.29
C LYS A 119 18.22 -10.30 0.73
N TYR A 120 17.33 -9.39 1.15
CA TYR A 120 16.23 -9.73 2.05
C TYR A 120 15.27 -10.74 1.42
N ALA A 121 14.93 -10.57 0.15
CA ALA A 121 14.14 -11.56 -0.56
C ALA A 121 14.77 -12.95 -0.56
N SER A 122 16.09 -13.04 -0.78
CA SER A 122 16.84 -14.33 -0.75
C SER A 122 16.86 -14.95 0.66
N GLN A 123 16.80 -14.13 1.70
CA GLN A 123 16.72 -14.60 3.09
C GLN A 123 15.31 -15.15 3.42
N TYR A 124 14.26 -14.55 2.86
CA TYR A 124 12.88 -14.76 3.32
C TYR A 124 11.97 -15.54 2.34
N PHE A 125 12.41 -15.87 1.13
CA PHE A 125 11.55 -16.48 0.11
C PHE A 125 10.98 -17.86 0.48
N ASN A 126 11.58 -18.56 1.44
CA ASN A 126 11.17 -19.91 1.87
C ASN A 126 10.11 -19.89 3.00
N HIS A 127 9.76 -18.76 3.55
CA HIS A 127 8.70 -18.70 4.55
C HIS A 127 7.35 -19.09 3.95
N ASN A 128 6.53 -19.81 4.71
CA ASN A 128 5.18 -20.19 4.32
C ASN A 128 4.12 -19.22 4.81
N SER A 129 4.42 -18.47 5.86
CA SER A 129 3.56 -17.47 6.46
C SER A 129 4.35 -16.23 6.85
N VAL A 130 3.78 -15.06 6.60
CA VAL A 130 4.40 -13.75 6.87
C VAL A 130 3.36 -12.82 7.49
N PHE A 131 3.73 -12.14 8.56
CA PHE A 131 2.88 -11.14 9.21
C PHE A 131 3.36 -9.74 8.81
N PHE A 132 2.41 -8.89 8.42
CA PHE A 132 2.64 -7.46 8.28
C PHE A 132 2.02 -6.76 9.49
N ILE A 133 2.76 -5.89 10.16
CA ILE A 133 2.24 -5.15 11.30
C ILE A 133 2.46 -3.66 11.12
N GLY A 134 1.46 -2.85 11.43
CA GLY A 134 1.52 -1.41 11.32
C GLY A 134 0.45 -0.71 12.13
N ARG A 135 0.55 0.60 12.25
CA ARG A 135 -0.45 1.42 12.92
C ARG A 135 -0.96 2.51 11.99
N ASN A 136 -2.28 2.75 11.97
CA ASN A 136 -2.90 3.78 11.13
C ASN A 136 -2.54 3.57 9.65
N LEU A 137 -1.91 4.54 8.99
CA LEU A 137 -1.48 4.46 7.59
C LEU A 137 -0.55 3.27 7.32
N ASP A 138 0.34 2.95 8.25
CA ASP A 138 1.21 1.78 8.16
C ASP A 138 0.42 0.46 8.12
N TYR A 139 -0.70 0.36 8.84
CA TYR A 139 -1.57 -0.82 8.74
C TYR A 139 -2.22 -0.93 7.35
N ALA A 140 -2.74 0.18 6.82
CA ALA A 140 -3.31 0.21 5.48
C ALA A 140 -2.25 -0.13 4.40
N LEU A 141 -1.03 0.38 4.54
CA LEU A 141 0.11 0.06 3.69
C LEU A 141 0.48 -1.43 3.81
N GLY A 142 0.45 -1.97 5.03
CA GLY A 142 0.69 -3.40 5.30
C GLY A 142 -0.32 -4.32 4.62
N LEU A 143 -1.59 -3.92 4.52
CA LEU A 143 -2.62 -4.67 3.78
C LEU A 143 -2.25 -4.81 2.31
N GLU A 144 -1.79 -3.72 1.66
CA GLU A 144 -1.35 -3.75 0.26
C GLU A 144 -0.07 -4.56 0.09
N GLY A 145 0.92 -4.40 0.97
CA GLY A 145 2.16 -5.20 0.93
C GLY A 145 1.89 -6.70 1.08
N SER A 146 1.03 -7.07 2.02
CA SER A 146 0.57 -8.46 2.21
C SER A 146 -0.17 -8.97 0.96
N LEU A 147 -1.03 -8.16 0.35
CA LEU A 147 -1.75 -8.54 -0.86
C LEU A 147 -0.77 -8.82 -2.01
N LYS A 148 0.18 -7.92 -2.26
CA LYS A 148 1.20 -8.13 -3.32
C LYS A 148 2.00 -9.39 -3.10
N LEU A 149 2.44 -9.65 -1.86
CA LEU A 149 3.18 -10.87 -1.54
C LEU A 149 2.34 -12.14 -1.82
N LYS A 150 1.07 -12.17 -1.40
CA LYS A 150 0.16 -13.30 -1.68
C LYS A 150 -0.04 -13.53 -3.18
N GLU A 151 -0.33 -12.48 -3.92
CA GLU A 151 -0.73 -12.56 -5.32
C GLU A 151 0.37 -13.17 -6.19
N ILE A 152 1.62 -12.78 -5.99
CA ILE A 152 2.70 -13.13 -6.92
C ILE A 152 3.66 -14.20 -6.38
N SER A 153 3.79 -14.36 -5.07
CA SER A 153 4.70 -15.37 -4.48
C SER A 153 3.98 -16.60 -3.91
N TYR A 154 2.66 -16.52 -3.73
CA TYR A 154 1.81 -17.55 -3.11
C TYR A 154 2.17 -17.87 -1.66
N ILE A 155 2.90 -16.98 -1.00
CA ILE A 155 3.13 -17.06 0.44
C ILE A 155 1.86 -16.59 1.16
N HIS A 156 1.39 -17.37 2.13
CA HIS A 156 0.32 -16.89 3.02
C HIS A 156 0.83 -15.69 3.81
N SER A 157 0.13 -14.59 3.74
CA SER A 157 0.49 -13.41 4.52
C SER A 157 -0.75 -12.65 4.99
N GLU A 158 -0.67 -12.04 6.15
CA GLU A 158 -1.74 -11.25 6.74
C GLU A 158 -1.19 -9.96 7.32
N ALA A 159 -1.99 -8.90 7.23
CA ALA A 159 -1.67 -7.63 7.86
C ALA A 159 -2.56 -7.39 9.08
N TYR A 160 -1.94 -6.94 10.17
CA TYR A 160 -2.62 -6.66 11.42
C TYR A 160 -2.34 -5.25 11.90
N ALA A 161 -3.36 -4.60 12.44
CA ALA A 161 -3.14 -3.43 13.26
C ALA A 161 -2.32 -3.85 14.48
N SER A 162 -1.11 -3.32 14.63
CA SER A 162 -0.13 -3.79 15.62
C SER A 162 -0.67 -3.83 17.05
N GLY A 163 -1.58 -2.90 17.39
CA GLY A 163 -2.24 -2.88 18.70
C GLY A 163 -3.13 -4.08 18.98
N GLU A 164 -3.67 -4.71 17.92
CA GLU A 164 -4.62 -5.83 18.03
C GLU A 164 -3.92 -7.18 18.14
N LEU A 165 -2.60 -7.26 17.92
CA LEU A 165 -1.84 -8.52 18.04
C LEU A 165 -2.06 -9.22 19.37
N LYS A 166 -2.13 -8.46 20.47
CA LYS A 166 -2.28 -8.98 21.84
C LYS A 166 -3.61 -9.71 22.07
N HIS A 167 -4.60 -9.46 21.22
CA HIS A 167 -5.95 -10.00 21.39
C HIS A 167 -6.14 -11.39 20.75
N GLY A 168 -5.04 -12.07 20.42
CA GLY A 168 -5.05 -13.44 19.90
C GLY A 168 -3.92 -13.76 18.96
N THR A 169 -3.76 -12.99 17.90
CA THR A 169 -2.83 -13.25 16.77
C THR A 169 -1.38 -13.42 17.21
N ILE A 170 -0.96 -12.74 18.27
CA ILE A 170 0.40 -12.84 18.80
C ILE A 170 0.78 -14.29 19.22
N SER A 171 -0.21 -15.14 19.46
CA SER A 171 0.00 -16.58 19.74
C SER A 171 0.58 -17.36 18.57
N LEU A 172 0.50 -16.81 17.36
CA LEU A 172 1.06 -17.39 16.14
C LEU A 172 2.55 -17.00 15.92
N ILE A 173 3.06 -16.08 16.73
CA ILE A 173 4.46 -15.65 16.65
C ILE A 173 5.32 -16.62 17.46
N GLU A 174 6.18 -17.34 16.77
CA GLU A 174 7.16 -18.27 17.31
C GLU A 174 8.55 -18.00 16.75
N ASP A 175 9.55 -18.72 17.21
CA ASP A 175 10.93 -18.54 16.78
C ASP A 175 11.08 -18.69 15.26
N GLY A 176 11.66 -17.68 14.62
CA GLY A 176 11.84 -17.59 13.17
C GLY A 176 10.59 -17.16 12.38
N THR A 177 9.47 -16.82 13.02
CA THR A 177 8.32 -16.23 12.30
C THR A 177 8.70 -14.91 11.66
N LEU A 178 8.53 -14.76 10.34
CA LEU A 178 8.81 -13.51 9.65
C LEU A 178 7.71 -12.47 9.91
N VAL A 179 8.11 -11.34 10.44
CA VAL A 179 7.27 -10.17 10.65
C VAL A 179 7.82 -8.98 9.87
N ILE A 180 7.03 -8.42 8.96
CA ILE A 180 7.33 -7.16 8.27
C ILE A 180 6.68 -6.03 9.06
N ALA A 181 7.51 -5.25 9.77
CA ALA A 181 7.06 -4.20 10.66
C ALA A 181 7.15 -2.83 9.98
N LEU A 182 6.02 -2.13 9.90
CA LEU A 182 5.92 -0.80 9.30
C LEU A 182 5.93 0.26 10.40
N GLY A 183 6.89 1.16 10.35
CA GLY A 183 7.10 2.25 11.29
C GLY A 183 7.43 3.56 10.56
N THR A 184 6.60 3.95 9.59
CA THR A 184 6.77 5.18 8.81
C THR A 184 5.90 6.32 9.35
N TYR A 185 4.80 6.01 10.03
CA TYR A 185 3.87 7.00 10.56
C TYR A 185 4.34 7.58 11.88
N ALA A 186 5.04 8.71 11.81
CA ALA A 186 5.69 9.37 12.95
C ALA A 186 4.82 9.53 14.22
N PRO A 187 3.54 9.92 14.15
CA PRO A 187 2.72 10.12 15.36
C PRO A 187 2.52 8.86 16.20
N LEU A 188 2.73 7.68 15.62
CA LEU A 188 2.56 6.39 16.32
C LEU A 188 3.83 5.54 16.30
N PHE A 189 4.97 6.12 15.93
CA PHE A 189 6.24 5.40 15.80
C PHE A 189 6.65 4.71 17.11
N ASP A 190 6.63 5.38 18.25
CA ASP A 190 6.99 4.79 19.54
C ASP A 190 6.10 3.59 19.92
N LYS A 191 4.81 3.69 19.57
CA LYS A 191 3.87 2.58 19.78
C LYS A 191 4.12 1.42 18.81
N ALA A 192 4.52 1.71 17.58
CA ALA A 192 4.95 0.70 16.62
C ALA A 192 6.21 -0.01 17.11
N MET A 193 7.20 0.74 17.60
CA MET A 193 8.43 0.21 18.20
C MET A 193 8.13 -0.73 19.38
N SER A 194 7.19 -0.37 20.26
CA SER A 194 6.77 -1.26 21.35
C SER A 194 6.25 -2.61 20.85
N ASN A 195 5.48 -2.60 19.75
CA ASN A 195 5.01 -3.84 19.15
C ASN A 195 6.13 -4.65 18.45
N VAL A 196 7.10 -3.97 17.85
CA VAL A 196 8.31 -4.62 17.31
C VAL A 196 9.07 -5.38 18.41
N VAL A 197 9.29 -4.73 19.56
CA VAL A 197 9.91 -5.37 20.73
C VAL A 197 9.11 -6.60 21.20
N GLU A 198 7.77 -6.50 21.21
CA GLU A 198 6.90 -7.59 21.64
C GLU A 198 6.99 -8.84 20.75
N VAL A 199 7.01 -8.68 19.42
CA VAL A 199 7.15 -9.81 18.51
C VAL A 199 8.55 -10.38 18.54
N LYS A 200 9.59 -9.54 18.64
CA LYS A 200 10.98 -9.99 18.78
C LYS A 200 11.22 -10.77 20.08
N ALA A 201 10.59 -10.37 21.18
CA ALA A 201 10.69 -11.11 22.45
C ALA A 201 10.07 -12.53 22.37
N ARG A 202 9.35 -12.85 21.29
CA ARG A 202 8.80 -14.18 21.01
C ARG A 202 9.55 -14.92 19.91
N GLY A 203 10.71 -14.41 19.50
CA GLY A 203 11.57 -15.05 18.51
C GLY A 203 11.27 -14.68 17.06
N ALA A 204 10.41 -13.67 16.79
CA ALA A 204 10.17 -13.22 15.43
C ALA A 204 11.45 -12.73 14.76
N ASP A 205 11.64 -13.13 13.49
CA ASP A 205 12.56 -12.47 12.58
C ASP A 205 11.86 -11.24 11.98
N VAL A 206 12.45 -10.07 12.15
CA VAL A 206 11.79 -8.80 11.79
C VAL A 206 12.54 -8.11 10.67
N LEU A 207 11.83 -7.85 9.56
CA LEU A 207 12.21 -6.89 8.53
C LEU A 207 11.38 -5.61 8.75
N ALA A 208 12.03 -4.47 8.92
CA ALA A 208 11.33 -3.22 9.16
C ALA A 208 11.35 -2.29 7.94
N LEU A 209 10.28 -1.49 7.80
CA LEU A 209 10.22 -0.33 6.93
C LEU A 209 10.10 0.93 7.79
N ALA A 210 11.01 1.88 7.60
CA ALA A 210 11.02 3.15 8.32
C ALA A 210 11.33 4.32 7.37
N THR A 211 11.09 5.55 7.82
CA THR A 211 11.59 6.76 7.17
C THR A 211 13.04 7.03 7.57
N GLU A 212 13.74 7.87 6.82
CA GLU A 212 15.13 8.26 7.14
C GLU A 212 15.25 8.83 8.55
N SER A 213 14.31 9.67 8.98
CA SER A 213 14.30 10.26 10.32
C SER A 213 14.15 9.23 11.45
N HIS A 214 13.52 8.08 11.18
CA HIS A 214 13.27 7.01 12.17
C HIS A 214 14.23 5.82 12.05
N ARG A 215 15.07 5.77 11.00
CA ARG A 215 16.01 4.66 10.76
C ARG A 215 16.87 4.35 11.97
N GLY A 216 17.47 5.39 12.58
CA GLY A 216 18.41 5.23 13.68
C GLY A 216 17.77 4.60 14.92
N GLU A 217 16.52 4.95 15.22
CA GLU A 217 15.80 4.36 16.36
C GLU A 217 15.35 2.93 16.05
N MET A 218 14.81 2.68 14.85
CA MET A 218 14.42 1.34 14.39
C MET A 218 15.60 0.37 14.41
N ALA A 219 16.78 0.80 13.94
CA ALA A 219 17.99 -0.01 13.86
C ALA A 219 18.58 -0.41 15.22
N LYS A 220 18.18 0.23 16.33
CA LYS A 220 18.56 -0.23 17.67
C LYS A 220 17.91 -1.55 18.06
N THR A 221 16.77 -1.88 17.41
CA THR A 221 15.97 -3.06 17.73
C THR A 221 15.94 -4.08 16.59
N VAL A 222 15.96 -3.61 15.35
CA VAL A 222 15.82 -4.45 14.14
C VAL A 222 17.10 -4.37 13.32
N GLU A 223 17.64 -5.53 12.93
CA GLU A 223 18.86 -5.63 12.12
C GLU A 223 18.61 -5.24 10.65
N ASN A 224 17.51 -5.74 10.08
CA ASN A 224 17.14 -5.53 8.67
C ASN A 224 16.12 -4.42 8.55
N VAL A 225 16.55 -3.24 8.10
CA VAL A 225 15.69 -2.06 7.95
C VAL A 225 15.77 -1.52 6.53
N ILE A 226 14.63 -1.49 5.86
CA ILE A 226 14.43 -0.76 4.60
C ILE A 226 14.07 0.69 4.97
N THR A 227 14.73 1.65 4.34
CA THR A 227 14.53 3.07 4.64
C THR A 227 14.04 3.80 3.42
N ILE A 228 12.99 4.60 3.57
CA ILE A 228 12.45 5.50 2.54
C ILE A 228 12.71 6.97 2.92
N PRO A 229 12.80 7.88 1.94
CA PRO A 229 12.88 9.31 2.21
C PRO A 229 11.72 9.82 3.08
N ASP A 230 11.97 10.83 3.89
CA ASP A 230 10.91 11.51 4.62
C ASP A 230 9.93 12.21 3.66
N THR A 231 8.64 12.15 3.96
CA THR A 231 7.59 12.77 3.16
C THR A 231 6.40 13.21 4.03
N ALA A 232 5.48 13.99 3.46
CA ALA A 232 4.24 14.33 4.14
C ALA A 232 3.44 13.06 4.50
N GLN A 233 2.79 13.06 5.67
CA GLN A 233 2.12 11.87 6.21
C GLN A 233 1.11 11.26 5.23
N MET A 234 0.34 12.08 4.52
CA MET A 234 -0.64 11.63 3.52
C MET A 234 -0.01 10.84 2.37
N LEU A 235 1.27 11.10 2.05
CA LEU A 235 1.99 10.48 0.94
C LEU A 235 2.80 9.23 1.34
N LEU A 236 2.85 8.91 2.64
CA LEU A 236 3.56 7.71 3.14
C LEU A 236 3.11 6.42 2.46
N PRO A 237 1.80 6.15 2.24
CA PRO A 237 1.38 4.95 1.55
C PRO A 237 1.87 4.89 0.10
N SER A 238 1.89 6.02 -0.61
CA SER A 238 2.34 6.10 -2.00
C SER A 238 3.85 5.85 -2.16
N LEU A 239 4.67 6.30 -1.20
CA LEU A 239 6.11 6.06 -1.20
C LEU A 239 6.46 4.70 -0.59
N GLY A 240 5.84 4.35 0.54
CA GLY A 240 6.13 3.12 1.27
C GLY A 240 5.69 1.84 0.57
N VAL A 241 4.77 1.91 -0.41
CA VAL A 241 4.39 0.73 -1.19
C VAL A 241 5.49 0.25 -2.13
N VAL A 242 6.36 1.14 -2.60
CA VAL A 242 7.43 0.81 -3.56
C VAL A 242 8.37 -0.28 -3.02
N PRO A 243 8.97 -0.15 -1.83
CA PRO A 243 9.80 -1.23 -1.27
C PRO A 243 9.03 -2.53 -1.02
N LEU A 244 7.74 -2.48 -0.68
CA LEU A 244 6.94 -3.68 -0.46
C LEU A 244 6.63 -4.40 -1.78
N GLN A 245 6.34 -3.65 -2.85
CA GLN A 245 6.20 -4.21 -4.21
C GLN A 245 7.49 -4.87 -4.68
N LEU A 246 8.64 -4.22 -4.48
CA LEU A 246 9.94 -4.78 -4.85
C LEU A 246 10.28 -6.02 -4.03
N LEU A 247 10.00 -6.03 -2.74
CA LEU A 247 10.21 -7.20 -1.89
C LEU A 247 9.37 -8.39 -2.38
N ALA A 248 8.08 -8.17 -2.65
CA ALA A 248 7.20 -9.20 -3.18
C ALA A 248 7.68 -9.70 -4.55
N TYR A 249 8.12 -8.80 -5.44
CA TYR A 249 8.70 -9.12 -6.74
C TYR A 249 9.93 -10.03 -6.62
N TYR A 250 10.93 -9.66 -5.82
CA TYR A 250 12.14 -10.44 -5.68
C TYR A 250 11.90 -11.77 -4.96
N ILE A 251 10.99 -11.84 -3.99
CA ILE A 251 10.56 -13.09 -3.36
C ILE A 251 9.92 -14.01 -4.41
N ALA A 252 9.03 -13.49 -5.25
CA ALA A 252 8.38 -14.25 -6.31
C ALA A 252 9.41 -14.81 -7.33
N LEU A 253 10.40 -13.99 -7.74
CA LEU A 253 11.50 -14.43 -8.60
C LEU A 253 12.28 -15.57 -7.96
N GLN A 254 12.66 -15.48 -6.69
CA GLN A 254 13.40 -16.54 -5.98
C GLN A 254 12.59 -17.85 -5.90
N ARG A 255 11.27 -17.74 -5.86
CA ARG A 255 10.36 -18.90 -5.86
C ARG A 255 10.07 -19.45 -7.25
N GLY A 256 10.58 -18.81 -8.33
CA GLY A 256 10.29 -19.20 -9.71
C GLY A 256 8.84 -18.97 -10.14
N CYS A 257 8.15 -18.03 -9.50
CA CYS A 257 6.76 -17.68 -9.82
C CYS A 257 6.68 -16.72 -11.02
N ASP A 258 5.60 -16.83 -11.79
CA ASP A 258 5.28 -15.83 -12.82
C ASP A 258 4.74 -14.55 -12.14
N ILE A 259 5.51 -13.47 -12.22
CA ILE A 259 5.21 -12.21 -11.57
C ILE A 259 4.15 -11.38 -12.30
N ASP A 260 4.01 -11.56 -13.61
CA ASP A 260 3.05 -10.82 -14.43
C ASP A 260 1.71 -11.52 -14.54
N LYS A 261 1.71 -12.86 -14.57
CA LYS A 261 0.53 -13.71 -14.74
C LYS A 261 0.47 -14.78 -13.64
N PRO A 262 0.24 -14.38 -12.39
CA PRO A 262 0.14 -15.32 -11.30
C PRO A 262 -1.05 -16.28 -11.51
N ARG A 263 -0.88 -17.52 -11.02
CA ARG A 263 -1.92 -18.54 -11.12
C ARG A 263 -3.22 -18.10 -10.46
N ASN A 264 -4.36 -18.56 -10.99
CA ASN A 264 -5.70 -18.37 -10.44
C ASN A 264 -6.17 -16.90 -10.37
N LEU A 265 -5.46 -15.96 -10.97
CA LEU A 265 -5.83 -14.56 -11.01
C LEU A 265 -6.04 -14.09 -12.46
N ALA A 266 -6.94 -13.13 -12.63
CA ALA A 266 -7.17 -12.44 -13.89
C ALA A 266 -7.07 -10.92 -13.68
N LYS A 267 -6.64 -10.19 -14.72
CA LYS A 267 -6.47 -8.72 -14.64
C LYS A 267 -7.77 -7.98 -14.36
N SER A 268 -8.89 -8.49 -14.83
CA SER A 268 -10.22 -7.98 -14.49
C SER A 268 -11.20 -9.14 -14.26
N VAL A 269 -12.02 -9.01 -13.22
CA VAL A 269 -13.06 -9.99 -12.90
C VAL A 269 -14.32 -9.56 -13.64
N THR A 270 -14.64 -10.26 -14.74
CA THR A 270 -15.77 -9.99 -15.65
C THR A 270 -16.85 -11.06 -15.56
N VAL A 271 -16.73 -11.97 -14.61
CA VAL A 271 -17.70 -13.06 -14.34
C VAL A 271 -18.03 -13.07 -12.85
N GLU A 272 -19.28 -13.42 -12.53
CA GLU A 272 -19.74 -13.69 -11.16
C GLU A 272 -19.33 -15.09 -10.71
#